data_dded794c9319127b8f0c8965c1169145
#
_entry.id   dded794c9319127b8f0c8965c1169145
#
_cell.length_a   1.000
_cell.length_b   1.000
_cell.length_c   1.000
_cell.angle_alpha   90.00
_cell.angle_beta   90.00
_cell.angle_gamma   90.00
#
_symmetry.space_group_name_H-M   'P 1'
#
loop_
_entity.id
_entity.type
_entity.pdbx_description
1 polymer ?
#
loop_
_entity_poly.entity_id
_entity_poly.type
_entity_poly.pdbx_seq_one_letter_code
_entity_poly.pdbx_strand_id
1 'polypeptide(L)'
;MKLCIGAALLLLAATSFPLGAEPQPISPLQVRLEHELTPLGGERAGNSQGTIPAWSGGLPAPPPGWRPEHGYVDPFPEDAPLFKIGADNWSAYREQLTPGIIALLQKVDGFYLQVFRTRRTAVLPAAVMARAIAAAGSAEIDGFGVSTRTYNPVPFPVPKTGLEAIWNHLLRYLGGGIERTTHAFPVRSSGTYYRIGFHSRRIYETNMDKQTDNRLFTAIGEYTEPTQLVGTTFLVHEPLNQVKEHRSAWIYNAGLRRVRRAPDLGYDGIPDGSEGMFTGDQIDGYNGAPDRYDWTLLGKRELYIPYNVYRIGEKNQRDEDIIRRGSVNPALMRYELHRVWVVEAKLKSSQSHIYGKRVFYLDEDSWSVVAEDAYSTRGDLWRVALHGLVQYYDAQVPWYRLSIYHDLQSGTYFAAGLDNGVNHPIRFNIQGQLADFQPDALRRAGTR
;
A
#
# COMPACT_ATOMS: atom_id res chain seq x y z
N MET A 1 -74.03 -52.65 -9.05
CA MET A 1 -72.60 -52.71 -9.35
C MET A 1 -72.34 -51.54 -10.30
N LYS A 2 -71.94 -50.36 -9.75
CA LYS A 2 -71.65 -49.13 -10.52
C LYS A 2 -70.17 -48.78 -10.29
N LEU A 3 -69.39 -48.84 -11.38
CA LEU A 3 -68.04 -48.38 -11.42
C LEU A 3 -68.02 -46.82 -11.47
N CYS A 4 -67.33 -46.19 -10.56
CA CYS A 4 -66.93 -44.78 -10.64
C CYS A 4 -65.53 -44.68 -11.13
N ILE A 5 -65.36 -44.07 -12.33
CA ILE A 5 -64.05 -43.69 -12.89
C ILE A 5 -63.69 -42.29 -12.36
N GLY A 6 -62.72 -42.19 -11.53
CA GLY A 6 -62.18 -40.89 -11.08
C GLY A 6 -61.09 -40.38 -12.07
N ALA A 7 -61.32 -39.25 -12.66
CA ALA A 7 -60.33 -38.55 -13.48
C ALA A 7 -59.42 -37.71 -12.59
N ALA A 8 -58.09 -38.01 -12.58
CA ALA A 8 -57.08 -37.21 -11.93
C ALA A 8 -56.62 -36.08 -12.84
N LEU A 9 -56.90 -34.82 -12.49
CA LEU A 9 -56.35 -33.64 -13.14
C LEU A 9 -54.91 -33.45 -12.63
N LEU A 10 -53.92 -33.59 -13.51
CA LEU A 10 -52.53 -33.14 -13.28
C LEU A 10 -52.48 -31.63 -13.52
N LEU A 11 -52.29 -30.84 -12.43
CA LEU A 11 -51.90 -29.46 -12.54
C LEU A 11 -50.40 -29.39 -12.86
N LEU A 12 -50.01 -29.01 -14.07
CA LEU A 12 -48.65 -28.57 -14.40
C LEU A 12 -48.45 -27.19 -13.80
N ALA A 13 -47.66 -27.11 -12.70
CA ALA A 13 -47.11 -25.86 -12.20
C ALA A 13 -46.00 -25.40 -13.15
N ALA A 14 -46.27 -24.39 -13.96
CA ALA A 14 -45.26 -23.69 -14.76
C ALA A 14 -44.36 -22.90 -13.80
N THR A 15 -43.19 -23.42 -13.52
CA THR A 15 -42.11 -22.66 -12.83
C THR A 15 -41.56 -21.64 -13.83
N SER A 16 -41.99 -20.39 -13.69
CA SER A 16 -41.36 -19.25 -14.37
C SER A 16 -39.96 -19.06 -13.81
N PHE A 17 -38.94 -19.47 -14.57
CA PHE A 17 -37.57 -19.02 -14.33
C PHE A 17 -37.54 -17.49 -14.55
N PRO A 18 -36.90 -16.72 -13.64
CA PRO A 18 -36.72 -15.30 -13.91
C PRO A 18 -35.87 -15.15 -15.17
N LEU A 19 -36.38 -14.48 -16.18
CA LEU A 19 -35.62 -14.06 -17.35
C LEU A 19 -34.38 -13.36 -16.86
N GLY A 20 -33.18 -13.74 -17.40
CA GLY A 20 -31.91 -13.18 -17.06
C GLY A 20 -31.96 -11.65 -17.14
N ALA A 21 -31.34 -11.01 -16.14
CA ALA A 21 -31.18 -9.57 -16.15
C ALA A 21 -30.51 -9.15 -17.45
N GLU A 22 -31.13 -8.23 -18.18
CA GLU A 22 -30.53 -7.66 -19.38
C GLU A 22 -29.11 -7.17 -19.06
N PRO A 23 -28.12 -7.43 -19.92
CA PRO A 23 -26.78 -6.93 -19.70
C PRO A 23 -26.84 -5.40 -19.60
N GLN A 24 -26.38 -4.85 -18.46
CA GLN A 24 -26.34 -3.41 -18.26
C GLN A 24 -25.47 -2.78 -19.37
N PRO A 25 -25.86 -1.66 -19.96
CA PRO A 25 -25.06 -1.01 -20.99
C PRO A 25 -23.70 -0.62 -20.42
N ILE A 26 -22.63 -0.92 -21.17
CA ILE A 26 -21.26 -0.56 -20.80
C ILE A 26 -21.17 0.97 -20.67
N SER A 27 -20.67 1.44 -19.51
CA SER A 27 -20.58 2.88 -19.26
C SER A 27 -19.43 3.52 -20.06
N PRO A 28 -19.48 4.83 -20.39
CA PRO A 28 -18.38 5.52 -21.05
C PRO A 28 -17.04 5.38 -20.29
N LEU A 29 -17.08 5.32 -18.97
CA LEU A 29 -15.87 5.11 -18.15
C LEU A 29 -15.29 3.70 -18.36
N GLN A 30 -16.12 2.67 -18.43
CA GLN A 30 -15.68 1.31 -18.71
C GLN A 30 -14.99 1.21 -20.08
N VAL A 31 -15.58 1.83 -21.11
CA VAL A 31 -14.98 1.90 -22.46
C VAL A 31 -13.58 2.56 -22.40
N ARG A 32 -13.44 3.64 -21.64
CA ARG A 32 -12.14 4.31 -21.48
C ARG A 32 -11.11 3.42 -20.78
N LEU A 33 -11.50 2.66 -19.76
CA LEU A 33 -10.61 1.73 -19.03
C LEU A 33 -10.14 0.55 -19.91
N GLU A 34 -10.90 0.20 -20.93
CA GLU A 34 -10.50 -0.83 -21.88
C GLU A 34 -9.55 -0.32 -22.98
N HIS A 35 -9.69 0.94 -23.42
CA HIS A 35 -9.04 1.44 -24.63
C HIS A 35 -8.05 2.59 -24.39
N GLU A 36 -8.41 3.61 -23.60
CA GLU A 36 -7.61 4.82 -23.40
C GLU A 36 -6.78 4.78 -22.13
N LEU A 37 -7.32 4.18 -21.07
CA LEU A 37 -6.72 4.06 -19.76
C LEU A 37 -6.28 2.63 -19.51
N THR A 38 -5.40 2.45 -18.51
CA THR A 38 -5.15 1.12 -17.94
C THR A 38 -6.39 0.66 -17.17
N PRO A 39 -6.55 -0.64 -16.88
CA PRO A 39 -7.66 -1.14 -16.05
C PRO A 39 -7.80 -0.46 -14.68
N LEU A 40 -6.74 0.20 -14.21
CA LEU A 40 -6.70 0.91 -12.92
C LEU A 40 -6.84 2.44 -13.06
N GLY A 41 -7.03 2.95 -14.29
CA GLY A 41 -7.27 4.38 -14.55
C GLY A 41 -6.01 5.21 -14.90
N GLY A 42 -4.83 4.59 -14.97
CA GLY A 42 -3.62 5.25 -15.47
C GLY A 42 -3.71 5.52 -16.97
N GLU A 43 -2.99 6.50 -17.48
CA GLU A 43 -2.93 6.77 -18.91
C GLU A 43 -2.19 5.65 -19.65
N ARG A 44 -2.86 5.01 -20.63
CA ARG A 44 -2.25 3.91 -21.39
C ARG A 44 -1.11 4.41 -22.28
N ALA A 45 -1.26 5.58 -22.89
CA ALA A 45 -0.25 6.17 -23.76
C ALA A 45 1.04 6.57 -22.98
N GLY A 46 2.16 6.54 -23.67
CA GLY A 46 3.41 7.15 -23.19
C GLY A 46 3.31 8.68 -23.12
N ASN A 47 4.32 9.34 -22.53
CA ASN A 47 4.39 10.80 -22.57
C ASN A 47 4.96 11.29 -23.92
N SER A 48 4.75 12.59 -24.22
CA SER A 48 5.20 13.22 -25.46
C SER A 48 6.72 13.20 -25.65
N GLN A 49 7.48 13.11 -24.57
CA GLN A 49 8.95 13.09 -24.59
C GLN A 49 9.54 11.68 -24.77
N GLY A 50 8.70 10.62 -24.73
CA GLY A 50 9.13 9.23 -24.83
C GLY A 50 9.88 8.70 -23.60
N THR A 51 9.95 9.49 -22.52
CA THR A 51 10.61 9.10 -21.27
C THR A 51 9.75 8.17 -20.40
N ILE A 52 8.42 8.26 -20.52
CA ILE A 52 7.47 7.31 -19.95
C ILE A 52 6.88 6.52 -21.13
N PRO A 53 7.11 5.20 -21.22
CA PRO A 53 6.58 4.40 -22.33
C PRO A 53 5.07 4.19 -22.21
N ALA A 54 4.42 3.78 -23.31
CA ALA A 54 3.05 3.27 -23.25
C ALA A 54 2.99 2.04 -22.33
N TRP A 55 1.86 1.89 -21.62
CA TRP A 55 1.63 0.72 -20.79
C TRP A 55 1.41 -0.53 -21.65
N SER A 56 2.22 -1.57 -21.44
CA SER A 56 2.23 -2.81 -22.22
C SER A 56 1.67 -4.01 -21.48
N GLY A 57 0.95 -3.81 -20.37
CA GLY A 57 0.36 -4.90 -19.58
C GLY A 57 1.08 -5.16 -18.25
N GLY A 58 2.09 -4.37 -17.91
CA GLY A 58 2.86 -4.55 -16.68
C GLY A 58 3.82 -5.74 -16.71
N LEU A 59 4.17 -6.25 -15.54
CA LEU A 59 5.00 -7.47 -15.36
C LEU A 59 4.13 -8.60 -14.77
N PRO A 60 3.40 -9.36 -15.60
CA PRO A 60 2.40 -10.33 -15.13
C PRO A 60 2.97 -11.68 -14.71
N ALA A 61 4.27 -11.91 -14.90
CA ALA A 61 4.92 -13.20 -14.63
C ALA A 61 6.35 -13.02 -14.11
N PRO A 62 6.87 -14.00 -13.36
CA PRO A 62 8.27 -14.02 -12.94
C PRO A 62 9.24 -13.99 -14.12
N PRO A 63 10.46 -13.47 -13.93
CA PRO A 63 11.51 -13.59 -14.94
C PRO A 63 11.86 -15.06 -15.20
N PRO A 64 12.35 -15.41 -16.42
CA PRO A 64 12.70 -16.78 -16.77
C PRO A 64 13.67 -17.41 -15.76
N GLY A 65 13.38 -18.66 -15.36
CA GLY A 65 14.23 -19.40 -14.41
C GLY A 65 14.08 -18.99 -12.94
N TRP A 66 13.21 -18.05 -12.63
CA TRP A 66 12.94 -17.68 -11.25
C TRP A 66 12.27 -18.83 -10.48
N ARG A 67 12.63 -18.94 -9.21
CA ARG A 67 11.99 -19.84 -8.23
C ARG A 67 11.80 -19.11 -6.90
N PRO A 68 10.77 -19.47 -6.10
CA PRO A 68 10.48 -18.81 -4.83
C PRO A 68 11.67 -18.79 -3.85
N GLU A 69 12.51 -19.82 -3.86
CA GLU A 69 13.70 -19.89 -3.01
C GLU A 69 14.76 -18.84 -3.34
N HIS A 70 14.75 -18.26 -4.55
CA HIS A 70 15.65 -17.17 -4.91
C HIS A 70 15.27 -15.83 -4.26
N GLY A 71 14.03 -15.70 -3.73
CA GLY A 71 13.45 -14.42 -3.36
C GLY A 71 13.11 -13.58 -4.60
N TYR A 72 12.75 -12.33 -4.41
CA TYR A 72 12.41 -11.45 -5.53
C TYR A 72 13.67 -10.78 -6.07
N VAL A 73 14.10 -11.20 -7.24
CA VAL A 73 15.27 -10.68 -7.97
C VAL A 73 14.86 -9.58 -8.94
N ASP A 74 15.81 -8.71 -9.31
CA ASP A 74 15.59 -7.67 -10.32
C ASP A 74 15.22 -8.31 -11.67
N PRO A 75 14.02 -8.07 -12.22
CA PRO A 75 13.63 -8.62 -13.52
C PRO A 75 14.31 -7.90 -14.70
N PHE A 76 15.09 -6.84 -14.44
CA PHE A 76 15.77 -6.02 -15.44
C PHE A 76 17.28 -5.89 -15.15
N PRO A 77 18.01 -7.00 -15.00
CA PRO A 77 19.41 -6.96 -14.58
C PRO A 77 20.30 -6.20 -15.57
N GLU A 78 19.90 -6.13 -16.85
CA GLU A 78 20.63 -5.44 -17.93
C GLU A 78 20.40 -3.92 -17.94
N ASP A 79 19.44 -3.40 -17.15
CA ASP A 79 19.19 -1.96 -17.08
C ASP A 79 20.35 -1.27 -16.36
N ALA A 80 21.03 -0.38 -17.06
CA ALA A 80 22.04 0.51 -16.48
C ALA A 80 21.39 1.85 -16.06
N PRO A 81 21.93 2.52 -15.03
CA PRO A 81 21.52 3.87 -14.71
C PRO A 81 21.77 4.82 -15.90
N LEU A 82 20.79 5.65 -16.22
CA LEU A 82 20.90 6.67 -17.26
C LEU A 82 21.75 7.85 -16.77
N PHE A 83 21.50 8.30 -15.55
CA PHE A 83 22.21 9.40 -14.90
C PHE A 83 21.91 9.40 -13.39
N LYS A 84 22.59 10.31 -12.68
CA LYS A 84 22.36 10.57 -11.26
C LYS A 84 21.88 11.97 -11.04
N ILE A 85 20.95 12.15 -10.08
CA ILE A 85 20.54 13.47 -9.59
C ILE A 85 21.07 13.56 -8.15
N GLY A 86 21.96 14.51 -7.92
CA GLY A 86 22.63 14.74 -6.65
C GLY A 86 22.52 16.21 -6.21
N ALA A 87 23.25 16.56 -5.14
CA ALA A 87 23.26 17.89 -4.57
C ALA A 87 23.73 18.99 -5.55
N ASP A 88 24.54 18.62 -6.53
CA ASP A 88 25.19 19.51 -7.52
C ASP A 88 24.31 19.82 -8.73
N ASN A 89 23.33 18.97 -9.06
CA ASN A 89 22.58 19.11 -10.33
C ASN A 89 21.04 19.01 -10.17
N TRP A 90 20.48 18.84 -8.97
CA TRP A 90 19.04 18.68 -8.75
C TRP A 90 18.20 19.85 -9.32
N SER A 91 18.77 21.04 -9.39
CA SER A 91 18.06 22.22 -9.86
C SER A 91 17.58 22.10 -11.32
N ALA A 92 18.32 21.33 -12.15
CA ALA A 92 17.94 21.04 -13.54
C ALA A 92 16.73 20.09 -13.64
N TYR A 93 16.40 19.37 -12.56
CA TYR A 93 15.32 18.40 -12.51
C TYR A 93 14.19 18.81 -11.54
N ARG A 94 14.20 20.08 -11.10
CA ARG A 94 13.30 20.60 -10.07
C ARG A 94 11.83 20.25 -10.28
N GLU A 95 11.37 20.32 -11.53
CA GLU A 95 9.98 20.05 -11.89
C GLU A 95 9.60 18.58 -11.77
N GLN A 96 10.58 17.67 -11.79
CA GLN A 96 10.40 16.22 -11.65
C GLN A 96 10.73 15.70 -10.23
N LEU A 97 10.94 16.59 -9.26
CA LEU A 97 11.27 16.24 -7.88
C LEU A 97 10.19 16.75 -6.92
N THR A 98 9.98 16.01 -5.82
CA THR A 98 9.16 16.52 -4.72
C THR A 98 9.95 17.47 -3.84
N PRO A 99 9.30 18.41 -3.12
CA PRO A 99 9.97 19.22 -2.11
C PRO A 99 10.79 18.42 -1.10
N GLY A 100 10.27 17.26 -0.69
CA GLY A 100 10.98 16.34 0.23
C GLY A 100 12.24 15.77 -0.36
N ILE A 101 12.21 15.30 -1.61
CA ILE A 101 13.41 14.79 -2.30
C ILE A 101 14.45 15.91 -2.47
N ILE A 102 14.03 17.12 -2.83
CA ILE A 102 14.94 18.28 -2.91
C ILE A 102 15.60 18.54 -1.54
N ALA A 103 14.82 18.51 -0.46
CA ALA A 103 15.36 18.69 0.88
C ALA A 103 16.37 17.59 1.27
N LEU A 104 16.12 16.33 0.88
CA LEU A 104 17.08 15.23 1.09
C LEU A 104 18.36 15.44 0.30
N LEU A 105 18.29 15.83 -0.96
CA LEU A 105 19.45 16.14 -1.82
C LEU A 105 20.31 17.28 -1.26
N GLN A 106 19.68 18.24 -0.57
CA GLN A 106 20.38 19.38 0.03
C GLN A 106 20.95 19.12 1.41
N LYS A 107 20.30 18.24 2.21
CA LYS A 107 20.62 18.09 3.64
C LYS A 107 21.33 16.79 3.99
N VAL A 108 21.21 15.75 3.17
CA VAL A 108 21.73 14.41 3.45
C VAL A 108 22.98 14.15 2.61
N ASP A 109 24.13 14.15 3.24
CA ASP A 109 25.41 13.89 2.58
C ASP A 109 25.40 12.55 1.85
N GLY A 110 25.77 12.57 0.56
CA GLY A 110 25.85 11.36 -0.25
C GLY A 110 24.50 10.80 -0.71
N PHE A 111 23.38 11.48 -0.42
CA PHE A 111 22.08 11.12 -0.99
C PHE A 111 22.02 11.53 -2.47
N TYR A 112 21.58 10.63 -3.32
CA TYR A 112 21.32 10.87 -4.74
C TYR A 112 20.26 9.91 -5.28
N LEU A 113 19.64 10.30 -6.38
CA LEU A 113 18.75 9.42 -7.15
C LEU A 113 19.56 8.80 -8.29
N GLN A 114 19.56 7.47 -8.35
CA GLN A 114 20.07 6.72 -9.49
C GLN A 114 18.90 6.47 -10.44
N VAL A 115 18.87 7.21 -11.56
CA VAL A 115 17.74 7.23 -12.49
C VAL A 115 17.92 6.15 -13.55
N PHE A 116 16.88 5.37 -13.76
CA PHE A 116 16.78 4.33 -14.77
C PHE A 116 15.67 4.62 -15.76
N ARG A 117 15.64 3.89 -16.87
CA ARG A 117 14.50 3.93 -17.78
C ARG A 117 13.24 3.47 -17.07
N THR A 118 12.12 4.09 -17.42
CA THR A 118 10.82 3.76 -16.85
C THR A 118 10.35 2.38 -17.32
N ARG A 119 9.97 1.54 -16.35
CA ARG A 119 9.38 0.22 -16.52
C ARG A 119 8.05 0.18 -15.80
N ARG A 120 6.95 0.34 -16.51
CA ARG A 120 5.59 0.36 -15.94
C ARG A 120 5.16 -1.09 -15.60
N THR A 121 5.67 -1.60 -14.47
CA THR A 121 5.53 -3.02 -14.08
C THR A 121 4.25 -3.34 -13.35
N ALA A 122 3.56 -2.35 -12.78
CA ALA A 122 2.35 -2.59 -11.98
C ALA A 122 1.25 -3.27 -12.80
N VAL A 123 0.76 -4.39 -12.29
CA VAL A 123 -0.35 -5.17 -12.84
C VAL A 123 -1.00 -6.00 -11.74
N LEU A 124 -2.31 -6.19 -11.82
CA LEU A 124 -3.09 -7.04 -10.94
C LEU A 124 -3.51 -8.34 -11.65
N PRO A 125 -3.95 -9.38 -10.93
CA PRO A 125 -4.56 -10.55 -11.54
C PRO A 125 -5.72 -10.17 -12.48
N ALA A 126 -5.81 -10.81 -13.63
CA ALA A 126 -6.79 -10.47 -14.66
C ALA A 126 -8.25 -10.44 -14.13
N ALA A 127 -8.61 -11.37 -13.25
CA ALA A 127 -9.93 -11.41 -12.62
C ALA A 127 -10.17 -10.19 -11.68
N VAL A 128 -9.13 -9.64 -11.06
CA VAL A 128 -9.22 -8.44 -10.20
C VAL A 128 -9.39 -7.20 -11.08
N MET A 129 -8.63 -7.10 -12.17
CA MET A 129 -8.76 -6.00 -13.13
C MET A 129 -10.14 -6.01 -13.79
N ALA A 130 -10.65 -7.17 -14.20
CA ALA A 130 -11.99 -7.29 -14.78
C ALA A 130 -13.08 -6.82 -13.80
N ARG A 131 -12.97 -7.17 -12.50
CA ARG A 131 -13.89 -6.68 -11.47
C ARG A 131 -13.79 -5.17 -11.27
N ALA A 132 -12.59 -4.60 -11.29
CA ALA A 132 -12.39 -3.16 -11.18
C ALA A 132 -13.07 -2.41 -12.33
N ILE A 133 -12.93 -2.90 -13.57
CA ILE A 133 -13.61 -2.34 -14.74
C ILE A 133 -15.14 -2.47 -14.59
N ALA A 134 -15.64 -3.65 -14.25
CA ALA A 134 -17.07 -3.89 -14.09
C ALA A 134 -17.71 -3.02 -12.99
N ALA A 135 -16.97 -2.72 -11.92
CA ALA A 135 -17.41 -1.89 -10.81
C ALA A 135 -17.15 -0.39 -11.00
N ALA A 136 -16.52 0.02 -12.12
CA ALA A 136 -16.18 1.42 -12.37
C ALA A 136 -17.42 2.32 -12.39
N GLY A 137 -17.36 3.41 -11.61
CA GLY A 137 -18.47 4.37 -11.49
C GLY A 137 -19.59 3.97 -10.53
N SER A 138 -19.44 2.84 -9.80
CA SER A 138 -20.45 2.39 -8.82
C SER A 138 -20.17 2.85 -7.38
N ALA A 139 -18.99 3.38 -7.12
CA ALA A 139 -18.59 3.85 -5.80
C ALA A 139 -18.97 5.33 -5.59
N GLU A 140 -19.33 5.67 -4.38
CA GLU A 140 -19.67 7.04 -3.97
C GLU A 140 -18.95 7.40 -2.67
N ILE A 141 -18.61 8.68 -2.51
CA ILE A 141 -18.12 9.22 -1.23
C ILE A 141 -19.33 9.41 -0.30
N ASP A 142 -19.19 8.90 0.92
CA ASP A 142 -20.17 9.04 2.01
C ASP A 142 -19.46 9.70 3.20
N GLY A 143 -19.65 11.02 3.35
CA GLY A 143 -18.89 11.81 4.31
C GLY A 143 -17.39 11.80 4.00
N PHE A 144 -16.59 11.17 4.86
CA PHE A 144 -15.16 10.89 4.62
C PHE A 144 -14.91 9.43 4.20
N GLY A 145 -15.95 8.60 4.16
CA GLY A 145 -15.91 7.20 3.81
C GLY A 145 -16.22 6.95 2.35
N VAL A 146 -16.22 5.68 1.98
CA VAL A 146 -16.62 5.19 0.66
C VAL A 146 -17.75 4.19 0.79
N SER A 147 -18.74 4.31 -0.08
CA SER A 147 -19.82 3.33 -0.25
C SER A 147 -19.60 2.56 -1.53
N THR A 148 -19.45 1.25 -1.43
CA THR A 148 -19.35 0.34 -2.58
C THR A 148 -20.30 -0.84 -2.37
N ARG A 149 -20.84 -1.40 -3.47
CA ARG A 149 -21.69 -2.61 -3.40
C ARG A 149 -20.87 -3.86 -3.07
N THR A 150 -19.65 -3.89 -3.58
CA THR A 150 -18.68 -4.98 -3.38
C THR A 150 -17.28 -4.38 -3.25
N TYR A 151 -16.32 -5.14 -2.70
CA TYR A 151 -14.94 -4.70 -2.69
C TYR A 151 -14.45 -4.37 -4.10
N ASN A 152 -14.05 -3.11 -4.28
CA ASN A 152 -13.48 -2.59 -5.51
C ASN A 152 -12.08 -2.03 -5.22
N PRO A 153 -11.00 -2.59 -5.82
CA PRO A 153 -9.63 -2.13 -5.58
C PRO A 153 -9.34 -0.74 -6.14
N VAL A 154 -10.18 -0.23 -7.05
CA VAL A 154 -10.04 1.13 -7.62
C VAL A 154 -11.43 1.74 -7.76
N PRO A 155 -12.02 2.23 -6.64
CA PRO A 155 -13.38 2.77 -6.65
C PRO A 155 -13.52 4.00 -7.56
N PHE A 156 -12.47 4.79 -7.75
CA PHE A 156 -12.46 6.04 -8.51
C PHE A 156 -11.31 6.06 -9.53
N PRO A 157 -11.37 5.31 -10.65
CA PRO A 157 -10.27 5.23 -11.62
C PRO A 157 -9.87 6.58 -12.21
N VAL A 158 -10.79 7.53 -12.26
CA VAL A 158 -10.59 8.93 -12.65
C VAL A 158 -11.09 9.81 -11.50
N PRO A 159 -10.29 10.02 -10.45
CA PRO A 159 -10.73 10.75 -9.26
C PRO A 159 -10.95 12.23 -9.59
N LYS A 160 -11.97 12.82 -8.95
CA LYS A 160 -12.31 14.24 -9.04
C LYS A 160 -11.83 15.02 -7.82
N THR A 161 -11.61 14.33 -6.71
CA THR A 161 -11.22 14.92 -5.43
C THR A 161 -10.01 14.19 -4.83
N GLY A 162 -9.32 14.86 -3.90
CA GLY A 162 -8.22 14.23 -3.16
C GLY A 162 -8.69 13.05 -2.30
N LEU A 163 -9.92 13.13 -1.79
CA LEU A 163 -10.52 12.05 -1.01
C LEU A 163 -10.79 10.80 -1.87
N GLU A 164 -11.28 10.96 -3.10
CA GLU A 164 -11.42 9.85 -4.04
C GLU A 164 -10.07 9.19 -4.36
N ALA A 165 -9.03 9.99 -4.58
CA ALA A 165 -7.69 9.48 -4.87
C ALA A 165 -7.09 8.69 -3.69
N ILE A 166 -7.24 9.19 -2.45
CA ILE A 166 -6.72 8.47 -1.27
C ILE A 166 -7.51 7.19 -0.99
N TRP A 167 -8.80 7.14 -1.32
CA TRP A 167 -9.58 5.91 -1.22
C TRP A 167 -9.13 4.84 -2.22
N ASN A 168 -8.66 5.20 -3.42
CA ASN A 168 -8.02 4.23 -4.31
C ASN A 168 -6.79 3.61 -3.65
N HIS A 169 -5.99 4.41 -2.94
CA HIS A 169 -4.85 3.89 -2.19
C HIS A 169 -5.28 2.95 -1.05
N LEU A 170 -6.26 3.35 -0.26
CA LEU A 170 -6.73 2.57 0.89
C LEU A 170 -7.33 1.22 0.49
N LEU A 171 -8.01 1.17 -0.66
CA LEU A 171 -8.70 -0.03 -1.17
C LEU A 171 -7.88 -0.82 -2.20
N ARG A 172 -6.66 -0.38 -2.55
CA ARG A 172 -5.85 -1.07 -3.57
C ARG A 172 -5.66 -2.55 -3.25
N TYR A 173 -5.57 -3.35 -4.29
CA TYR A 173 -5.40 -4.80 -4.14
C TYR A 173 -4.01 -5.15 -3.60
N LEU A 174 -3.97 -5.92 -2.53
CA LEU A 174 -2.75 -6.42 -1.89
C LEU A 174 -2.77 -7.95 -1.70
N GLY A 175 -3.45 -8.69 -2.59
CA GLY A 175 -3.35 -10.15 -2.66
C GLY A 175 -4.25 -10.92 -1.70
N GLY A 176 -5.44 -10.42 -1.33
CA GLY A 176 -6.46 -11.15 -0.56
C GLY A 176 -6.06 -11.54 0.89
N GLY A 177 -4.96 -12.26 1.06
CA GLY A 177 -4.34 -12.55 2.35
C GLY A 177 -2.84 -12.48 2.23
N ILE A 178 -2.16 -11.89 3.22
CA ILE A 178 -0.72 -11.65 3.22
C ILE A 178 -0.14 -12.15 4.54
N GLU A 179 0.97 -12.87 4.46
CA GLU A 179 1.84 -13.16 5.59
C GLU A 179 3.25 -12.75 5.24
N ARG A 180 3.89 -11.98 6.10
CA ARG A 180 5.26 -11.51 5.87
C ARG A 180 6.09 -11.45 7.14
N THR A 181 7.38 -11.71 6.99
CA THR A 181 8.40 -11.45 7.99
C THR A 181 9.34 -10.39 7.42
N THR A 182 9.59 -9.34 8.19
CA THR A 182 10.42 -8.22 7.76
C THR A 182 11.28 -7.68 8.89
N HIS A 183 12.30 -6.94 8.50
CA HIS A 183 13.13 -6.17 9.42
C HIS A 183 12.93 -4.67 9.22
N ALA A 184 13.12 -3.92 10.31
CA ALA A 184 13.14 -2.49 10.31
C ALA A 184 14.33 -1.98 11.12
N PHE A 185 14.76 -0.75 10.80
CA PHE A 185 15.99 -0.16 11.33
C PHE A 185 15.74 1.31 11.67
N PRO A 186 15.61 1.67 12.96
CA PRO A 186 15.76 3.04 13.40
C PRO A 186 17.24 3.42 13.31
N VAL A 187 17.56 4.48 12.56
CA VAL A 187 18.93 4.92 12.29
C VAL A 187 19.13 6.33 12.82
N ARG A 188 20.09 6.47 13.72
CA ARG A 188 20.42 7.75 14.34
C ARG A 188 21.25 8.63 13.39
N SER A 189 21.33 9.92 13.67
CA SER A 189 22.13 10.87 12.89
C SER A 189 23.64 10.53 12.88
N SER A 190 24.12 9.75 13.86
CA SER A 190 25.47 9.17 13.87
C SER A 190 25.67 8.03 12.86
N GLY A 191 24.59 7.43 12.35
CA GLY A 191 24.61 6.22 11.54
C GLY A 191 24.48 4.92 12.35
N THR A 192 24.38 4.98 13.68
CA THR A 192 24.13 3.80 14.50
C THR A 192 22.69 3.34 14.38
N TYR A 193 22.46 2.05 14.35
CA TYR A 193 21.15 1.43 14.21
C TYR A 193 21.06 0.12 15.00
N TYR A 194 19.86 -0.38 15.17
CA TYR A 194 19.59 -1.74 15.60
C TYR A 194 18.46 -2.34 14.76
N ARG A 195 18.33 -3.65 14.77
CA ARG A 195 17.32 -4.36 13.98
C ARG A 195 16.07 -4.65 14.81
N ILE A 196 14.93 -4.45 14.19
CA ILE A 196 13.61 -4.83 14.71
C ILE A 196 13.04 -5.89 13.76
N GLY A 197 12.77 -7.08 14.26
CA GLY A 197 12.10 -8.14 13.52
C GLY A 197 10.59 -8.07 13.73
N PHE A 198 9.85 -8.33 12.68
CA PHE A 198 8.41 -8.22 12.69
C PHE A 198 7.77 -9.30 11.81
N HIS A 199 6.83 -10.06 12.37
CA HIS A 199 6.01 -11.03 11.63
C HIS A 199 4.56 -10.59 11.65
N SER A 200 3.85 -10.67 10.51
CA SER A 200 2.46 -10.25 10.43
C SER A 200 1.65 -11.05 9.43
N ARG A 201 0.36 -11.17 9.71
CA ARG A 201 -0.67 -11.68 8.79
C ARG A 201 -1.77 -10.62 8.65
N ARG A 202 -2.14 -10.29 7.40
CA ARG A 202 -3.29 -9.44 7.06
C ARG A 202 -4.21 -10.24 6.16
N ILE A 203 -5.46 -10.41 6.54
CA ILE A 203 -6.44 -11.15 5.74
C ILE A 203 -7.58 -10.22 5.39
N TYR A 204 -7.82 -10.06 4.10
CA TYR A 204 -8.99 -9.37 3.58
C TYR A 204 -10.23 -10.25 3.72
N GLU A 205 -11.40 -9.62 3.83
CA GLU A 205 -12.66 -10.31 4.09
C GLU A 205 -12.96 -11.42 3.06
N THR A 206 -12.51 -11.23 1.81
CA THR A 206 -12.66 -12.22 0.72
C THR A 206 -11.93 -13.53 0.96
N ASN A 207 -10.91 -13.53 1.82
CA ASN A 207 -10.06 -14.68 2.14
C ASN A 207 -10.28 -15.19 3.58
N MET A 208 -11.29 -14.67 4.27
CA MET A 208 -11.65 -15.13 5.61
C MET A 208 -12.65 -16.31 5.52
N ASP A 209 -12.51 -17.30 6.40
CA ASP A 209 -13.43 -18.46 6.45
C ASP A 209 -14.87 -18.07 6.81
N LYS A 210 -15.04 -16.98 7.57
CA LYS A 210 -16.33 -16.39 7.92
C LYS A 210 -16.30 -14.90 7.70
N GLN A 211 -17.21 -14.41 6.88
CA GLN A 211 -17.33 -12.99 6.61
C GLN A 211 -17.97 -12.25 7.78
N THR A 212 -17.52 -11.02 7.99
CA THR A 212 -17.99 -10.10 9.01
C THR A 212 -18.52 -8.84 8.30
N ASP A 213 -19.68 -8.35 8.73
CA ASP A 213 -20.22 -7.12 8.14
C ASP A 213 -19.23 -5.94 8.30
N ASN A 214 -19.18 -5.09 7.28
CA ASN A 214 -18.36 -3.88 7.23
C ASN A 214 -16.86 -4.09 7.50
N ARG A 215 -16.28 -5.24 7.14
CA ARG A 215 -14.85 -5.53 7.31
C ARG A 215 -14.10 -5.40 5.99
N LEU A 216 -13.01 -4.62 5.96
CA LEU A 216 -12.06 -4.59 4.84
C LEU A 216 -11.00 -5.69 5.03
N PHE A 217 -10.32 -5.67 6.17
CA PHE A 217 -9.34 -6.69 6.55
C PHE A 217 -9.20 -6.80 8.07
N THR A 218 -8.59 -7.89 8.50
CA THR A 218 -8.02 -8.04 9.84
C THR A 218 -6.52 -8.24 9.73
N ALA A 219 -5.76 -7.72 10.69
CA ALA A 219 -4.32 -7.91 10.75
C ALA A 219 -3.87 -8.25 12.16
N ILE A 220 -2.98 -9.23 12.27
CA ILE A 220 -2.27 -9.57 13.50
C ILE A 220 -0.78 -9.55 13.23
N GLY A 221 0.01 -9.06 14.19
CA GLY A 221 1.45 -9.05 14.06
C GLY A 221 2.14 -9.14 15.40
N GLU A 222 3.40 -9.56 15.37
CA GLU A 222 4.24 -9.74 16.53
C GLU A 222 5.67 -9.27 16.26
N TYR A 223 6.31 -8.73 17.29
CA TYR A 223 7.74 -8.41 17.25
C TYR A 223 8.54 -9.66 17.57
N THR A 224 9.54 -9.95 16.72
CA THR A 224 10.44 -11.09 16.86
C THR A 224 11.83 -10.69 17.31
N GLU A 225 12.16 -9.40 17.22
CA GLU A 225 13.41 -8.75 17.67
C GLU A 225 13.14 -7.27 18.00
N PRO A 226 13.93 -6.61 18.85
CA PRO A 226 14.87 -7.18 19.84
C PRO A 226 14.11 -7.74 21.06
N THR A 227 14.84 -8.37 21.98
CA THR A 227 14.27 -9.04 23.18
C THR A 227 13.28 -8.16 23.97
N GLN A 228 13.48 -6.84 23.99
CA GLN A 228 12.58 -5.90 24.68
C GLN A 228 11.18 -5.80 24.06
N LEU A 229 11.06 -6.10 22.78
CA LEU A 229 9.79 -6.05 22.03
C LEU A 229 9.17 -7.43 21.82
N VAL A 230 9.96 -8.51 21.94
CA VAL A 230 9.49 -9.89 21.73
C VAL A 230 8.26 -10.19 22.57
N GLY A 231 7.25 -10.82 21.96
CA GLY A 231 5.97 -11.14 22.58
C GLY A 231 4.98 -9.99 22.65
N THR A 232 5.37 -8.77 22.22
CA THR A 232 4.40 -7.70 21.95
C THR A 232 3.69 -8.02 20.65
N THR A 233 2.36 -8.16 20.72
CA THR A 233 1.51 -8.47 19.58
C THR A 233 0.42 -7.42 19.43
N PHE A 234 -0.05 -7.19 18.20
CA PHE A 234 -1.18 -6.33 17.96
C PHE A 234 -2.20 -7.01 17.05
N LEU A 235 -3.44 -6.56 17.16
CA LEU A 235 -4.57 -6.96 16.32
C LEU A 235 -5.26 -5.70 15.83
N VAL A 236 -5.58 -5.66 14.55
CA VAL A 236 -6.34 -4.58 13.93
C VAL A 236 -7.54 -5.17 13.21
N HIS A 237 -8.70 -4.60 13.46
CA HIS A 237 -9.91 -4.80 12.67
C HIS A 237 -10.17 -3.52 11.88
N GLU A 238 -9.99 -3.57 10.58
CA GLU A 238 -10.18 -2.44 9.68
C GLU A 238 -11.57 -2.49 9.05
N PRO A 239 -12.45 -1.51 9.28
CA PRO A 239 -13.74 -1.48 8.61
C PRO A 239 -13.61 -1.01 7.17
N LEU A 240 -14.52 -1.46 6.29
CA LEU A 240 -14.62 -0.97 4.91
C LEU A 240 -15.19 0.46 4.90
N ASN A 241 -16.30 0.68 5.60
CA ASN A 241 -16.89 2.00 5.78
C ASN A 241 -16.58 2.52 7.18
N GLN A 242 -15.64 3.45 7.25
CA GLN A 242 -15.13 4.01 8.52
C GLN A 242 -16.08 5.06 9.12
N VAL A 243 -17.10 5.51 8.38
CA VAL A 243 -18.16 6.38 8.93
C VAL A 243 -19.11 5.57 9.82
N LYS A 244 -19.39 4.32 9.42
CA LYS A 244 -20.25 3.41 10.21
C LYS A 244 -19.55 2.85 11.44
N GLU A 245 -18.27 2.56 11.33
CA GLU A 245 -17.48 1.93 12.39
C GLU A 245 -16.03 2.39 12.29
N HIS A 246 -15.45 2.84 13.40
CA HIS A 246 -14.03 3.17 13.44
C HIS A 246 -13.16 1.93 13.56
N ARG A 247 -11.90 2.05 13.11
CA ARG A 247 -10.86 1.02 13.33
C ARG A 247 -10.84 0.58 14.78
N SER A 248 -10.81 -0.71 15.01
CA SER A 248 -10.57 -1.30 16.33
C SER A 248 -9.19 -1.93 16.38
N ALA A 249 -8.39 -1.55 17.37
CA ALA A 249 -7.05 -2.07 17.56
C ALA A 249 -6.83 -2.50 19.01
N TRP A 250 -6.03 -3.56 19.18
CA TRP A 250 -5.62 -4.11 20.48
C TRP A 250 -4.13 -4.41 20.46
N ILE A 251 -3.51 -4.23 21.62
CA ILE A 251 -2.11 -4.61 21.87
C ILE A 251 -2.07 -5.55 23.06
N TYR A 252 -1.33 -6.64 22.92
CA TYR A 252 -0.89 -7.47 24.03
C TYR A 252 0.57 -7.14 24.32
N ASN A 253 0.86 -6.79 25.55
CA ASN A 253 2.22 -6.57 26.03
C ASN A 253 2.62 -7.78 26.90
N ALA A 254 3.71 -8.47 26.52
CA ALA A 254 4.18 -9.66 27.21
C ALA A 254 4.59 -9.40 28.67
N GLY A 255 5.21 -8.23 28.94
CA GLY A 255 5.63 -7.84 30.29
C GLY A 255 4.45 -7.63 31.23
N LEU A 256 3.36 -7.05 30.75
CA LEU A 256 2.14 -6.80 31.52
C LEU A 256 1.14 -7.97 31.47
N ARG A 257 1.32 -8.91 30.56
CA ARG A 257 0.44 -10.05 30.29
C ARG A 257 -1.04 -9.66 30.10
N ARG A 258 -1.27 -8.49 29.49
CA ARG A 258 -2.62 -7.91 29.31
C ARG A 258 -2.85 -7.47 27.87
N VAL A 259 -4.05 -7.75 27.39
CA VAL A 259 -4.59 -7.17 26.17
C VAL A 259 -5.25 -5.84 26.52
N ARG A 260 -4.92 -4.77 25.80
CA ARG A 260 -5.56 -3.46 25.94
C ARG A 260 -6.01 -2.96 24.57
N ARG A 261 -7.04 -2.13 24.55
CA ARG A 261 -7.38 -1.37 23.33
C ARG A 261 -6.31 -0.33 23.06
N ALA A 262 -6.06 -0.06 21.77
CA ALA A 262 -5.09 0.89 21.26
C ALA A 262 -5.73 1.79 20.18
N PRO A 263 -6.66 2.68 20.54
CA PRO A 263 -7.42 3.48 19.58
C PRO A 263 -6.52 4.41 18.76
N ASP A 264 -5.36 4.81 19.30
CA ASP A 264 -4.45 5.75 18.65
C ASP A 264 -3.66 5.15 17.48
N LEU A 265 -3.69 3.81 17.30
CA LEU A 265 -3.07 3.14 16.14
C LEU A 265 -3.73 3.49 14.79
N GLY A 266 -4.82 4.23 14.79
CA GLY A 266 -5.50 4.68 13.56
C GLY A 266 -5.07 6.04 13.04
N TYR A 267 -4.25 6.78 13.81
CA TYR A 267 -3.90 8.18 13.53
C TYR A 267 -2.41 8.44 13.81
N ASP A 268 -2.13 9.48 14.61
CA ASP A 268 -0.78 9.92 14.98
C ASP A 268 -0.19 9.20 16.20
N GLY A 269 -0.81 8.11 16.64
CA GLY A 269 -0.20 7.23 17.63
C GLY A 269 1.15 6.71 17.13
N ILE A 270 2.11 6.62 18.05
CA ILE A 270 3.47 6.17 17.75
C ILE A 270 3.52 4.65 17.86
N PRO A 271 3.81 3.91 16.77
CA PRO A 271 3.99 2.47 16.85
C PRO A 271 5.19 2.10 17.72
N ASP A 272 5.07 1.03 18.51
CA ASP A 272 6.19 0.49 19.28
C ASP A 272 7.40 0.23 18.37
N GLY A 273 8.59 0.53 18.84
CA GLY A 273 9.85 0.38 18.08
C GLY A 273 10.11 1.45 17.01
N SER A 274 9.13 2.33 16.67
CA SER A 274 9.35 3.38 15.67
C SER A 274 10.23 4.53 16.14
N GLU A 275 10.54 4.60 17.41
CA GLU A 275 11.24 5.73 18.06
C GLU A 275 10.61 7.11 17.72
N GLY A 276 9.32 7.14 17.44
CA GLY A 276 8.59 8.37 17.05
C GLY A 276 8.91 8.89 15.66
N MET A 277 9.56 8.11 14.80
CA MET A 277 9.97 8.56 13.46
C MET A 277 8.84 8.56 12.44
N PHE A 278 7.76 7.84 12.70
CA PHE A 278 6.54 7.87 11.89
C PHE A 278 5.30 7.62 12.75
N THR A 279 4.12 7.92 12.21
CA THR A 279 2.83 7.76 12.87
C THR A 279 2.12 6.49 12.44
N GLY A 280 1.17 6.00 13.25
CA GLY A 280 0.41 4.80 12.96
C GLY A 280 -0.30 4.84 11.60
N ASP A 281 -0.79 6.00 11.19
CA ASP A 281 -1.45 6.20 9.91
C ASP A 281 -0.49 6.31 8.70
N GLN A 282 0.82 6.38 8.92
CA GLN A 282 1.83 6.31 7.84
C GLN A 282 2.22 4.88 7.47
N ILE A 283 1.80 3.88 8.23
CA ILE A 283 2.03 2.48 7.87
C ILE A 283 1.39 2.22 6.49
N ASP A 284 2.09 1.53 5.59
CA ASP A 284 1.62 1.21 4.25
C ASP A 284 1.35 2.45 3.37
N GLY A 285 2.12 3.53 3.55
CA GLY A 285 1.99 4.81 2.88
C GLY A 285 0.95 5.72 3.54
N TYR A 286 -0.29 5.30 3.59
CA TYR A 286 -1.37 5.88 4.37
C TYR A 286 -2.42 4.80 4.65
N ASN A 287 -2.82 4.64 5.91
CA ASN A 287 -3.86 3.70 6.30
C ASN A 287 -4.80 4.22 7.41
N GLY A 288 -4.78 5.51 7.67
CA GLY A 288 -5.65 6.18 8.63
C GLY A 288 -7.06 6.41 8.09
N ALA A 289 -7.99 6.77 8.98
CA ALA A 289 -9.27 7.34 8.58
C ALA A 289 -9.02 8.74 7.98
N PRO A 290 -9.60 9.07 6.81
CA PRO A 290 -9.34 10.35 6.16
C PRO A 290 -10.17 11.52 6.74
N ASP A 291 -10.75 11.37 7.93
CA ASP A 291 -11.69 12.28 8.57
C ASP A 291 -11.05 13.57 9.12
N ARG A 292 -9.75 13.53 9.50
CA ARG A 292 -9.05 14.66 10.13
C ARG A 292 -8.59 15.74 9.17
N TYR A 293 -8.55 15.44 7.87
CA TYR A 293 -7.98 16.31 6.84
C TYR A 293 -9.02 16.75 5.83
N ASP A 294 -8.81 17.94 5.27
CA ASP A 294 -9.42 18.38 4.01
C ASP A 294 -8.51 17.94 2.86
N TRP A 295 -9.08 17.22 1.90
CA TRP A 295 -8.34 16.53 0.84
C TRP A 295 -8.51 17.26 -0.49
N THR A 296 -7.41 17.75 -1.07
CA THR A 296 -7.39 18.45 -2.35
C THR A 296 -6.62 17.65 -3.38
N LEU A 297 -7.21 17.43 -4.55
CA LEU A 297 -6.51 16.85 -5.71
C LEU A 297 -5.79 17.99 -6.47
N LEU A 298 -4.46 17.97 -6.47
CA LEU A 298 -3.64 18.97 -7.15
C LEU A 298 -3.36 18.62 -8.62
N GLY A 299 -3.82 17.45 -9.08
CA GLY A 299 -3.64 16.96 -10.44
C GLY A 299 -2.51 15.94 -10.58
N LYS A 300 -2.05 15.74 -11.83
CA LYS A 300 -0.96 14.80 -12.14
C LYS A 300 0.36 15.53 -12.35
N ARG A 301 1.46 14.85 -12.01
CA ARG A 301 2.83 15.29 -12.33
C ARG A 301 3.66 14.10 -12.79
N GLU A 302 4.71 14.36 -13.56
CA GLU A 302 5.74 13.38 -13.89
C GLU A 302 6.91 13.58 -12.91
N LEU A 303 7.16 12.59 -12.04
CA LEU A 303 8.15 12.68 -10.97
C LEU A 303 9.07 11.46 -10.97
N TYR A 304 10.34 11.66 -10.58
CA TYR A 304 11.23 10.55 -10.24
C TYR A 304 10.84 9.95 -8.89
N ILE A 305 10.39 8.71 -8.92
CA ILE A 305 9.91 7.98 -7.75
C ILE A 305 10.70 6.67 -7.55
N PRO A 306 10.81 6.15 -6.30
CA PRO A 306 11.43 4.85 -6.07
C PRO A 306 10.54 3.74 -6.66
N TYR A 307 11.01 3.10 -7.73
CA TYR A 307 10.24 2.12 -8.47
C TYR A 307 11.14 0.95 -8.90
N ASN A 308 10.62 -0.28 -8.88
CA ASN A 308 11.37 -1.51 -9.17
C ASN A 308 12.64 -1.65 -8.30
N VAL A 309 12.52 -1.36 -6.99
CA VAL A 309 13.66 -1.35 -6.04
C VAL A 309 14.05 -2.76 -5.59
N TYR A 310 14.18 -3.71 -6.51
CA TYR A 310 14.46 -5.12 -6.18
C TYR A 310 15.82 -5.32 -5.52
N ARG A 311 16.86 -4.60 -5.97
CA ARG A 311 18.27 -4.80 -5.56
C ARG A 311 18.48 -4.66 -4.05
N ILE A 312 17.76 -3.75 -3.40
CA ILE A 312 17.91 -3.51 -1.96
C ILE A 312 17.47 -4.70 -1.11
N GLY A 313 16.53 -5.51 -1.63
CA GLY A 313 16.01 -6.70 -0.95
C GLY A 313 16.59 -8.02 -1.46
N GLU A 314 17.65 -8.02 -2.26
CA GLU A 314 18.31 -9.25 -2.70
C GLU A 314 18.95 -9.98 -1.51
N LYS A 315 18.92 -11.31 -1.51
CA LYS A 315 19.37 -12.16 -0.40
C LYS A 315 20.85 -11.98 -0.03
N ASN A 316 21.67 -11.55 -0.98
CA ASN A 316 23.10 -11.32 -0.78
C ASN A 316 23.40 -9.95 -0.14
N GLN A 317 22.43 -9.05 -0.03
CA GLN A 317 22.61 -7.78 0.64
C GLN A 317 22.55 -7.97 2.15
N ARG A 318 23.55 -7.47 2.88
CA ARG A 318 23.60 -7.47 4.33
C ARG A 318 23.10 -6.13 4.88
N ASP A 319 22.69 -6.10 6.14
CA ASP A 319 22.19 -4.88 6.77
C ASP A 319 23.18 -3.70 6.62
N GLU A 320 24.49 -3.97 6.83
CA GLU A 320 25.53 -2.97 6.67
C GLU A 320 25.79 -2.52 5.22
N ASP A 321 25.35 -3.26 4.21
CA ASP A 321 25.41 -2.85 2.81
C ASP A 321 24.23 -1.93 2.45
N ILE A 322 23.12 -2.09 3.16
CA ILE A 322 21.87 -1.36 2.94
C ILE A 322 21.81 -0.07 3.77
N ILE A 323 22.07 -0.20 5.09
CA ILE A 323 21.89 0.89 6.04
C ILE A 323 23.13 1.79 6.03
N ARG A 324 22.95 3.08 5.77
CA ARG A 324 23.98 4.10 5.76
C ARG A 324 23.59 5.26 6.68
N ARG A 325 24.52 6.11 7.02
CA ARG A 325 24.23 7.37 7.69
C ARG A 325 23.34 8.24 6.80
N GLY A 326 22.26 8.79 7.35
CA GLY A 326 21.35 9.75 6.70
C GLY A 326 20.29 9.16 5.78
N SER A 327 20.52 8.01 5.14
CA SER A 327 19.55 7.28 4.35
C SER A 327 20.04 5.86 4.06
N VAL A 328 19.23 5.05 3.38
CA VAL A 328 19.68 3.78 2.82
C VAL A 328 20.69 4.00 1.68
N ASN A 329 21.46 2.97 1.36
CA ASN A 329 22.47 3.03 0.29
C ASN A 329 21.84 3.38 -1.06
N PRO A 330 22.09 4.59 -1.60
CA PRO A 330 21.44 5.02 -2.84
C PRO A 330 21.87 4.22 -4.07
N ALA A 331 23.00 3.50 -4.01
CA ALA A 331 23.43 2.61 -5.10
C ALA A 331 22.54 1.38 -5.26
N LEU A 332 21.77 1.01 -4.23
CA LEU A 332 20.81 -0.09 -4.25
C LEU A 332 19.39 0.38 -4.63
N MET A 333 19.17 1.69 -4.69
CA MET A 333 17.88 2.27 -5.05
C MET A 333 17.78 2.46 -6.57
N ARG A 334 16.54 2.35 -7.06
CA ARG A 334 16.18 2.63 -8.44
C ARG A 334 15.09 3.68 -8.46
N TYR A 335 15.28 4.73 -9.23
CA TYR A 335 14.31 5.79 -9.45
C TYR A 335 13.93 5.82 -10.93
N GLU A 336 12.65 5.95 -11.19
CA GLU A 336 12.09 6.01 -12.54
C GLU A 336 11.14 7.20 -12.66
N LEU A 337 11.01 7.77 -13.86
CA LEU A 337 10.06 8.83 -14.13
C LEU A 337 8.67 8.24 -14.33
N HIS A 338 7.73 8.55 -13.46
CA HIS A 338 6.34 8.10 -13.55
C HIS A 338 5.35 9.24 -13.42
N ARG A 339 4.13 9.06 -13.94
CA ARG A 339 3.01 9.93 -13.63
C ARG A 339 2.47 9.59 -12.26
N VAL A 340 2.30 10.60 -11.45
CA VAL A 340 1.72 10.47 -10.12
C VAL A 340 0.57 11.45 -9.93
N TRP A 341 -0.45 11.02 -9.19
CA TRP A 341 -1.45 11.91 -8.65
C TRP A 341 -0.90 12.61 -7.42
N VAL A 342 -1.07 13.92 -7.35
CA VAL A 342 -0.63 14.73 -6.20
C VAL A 342 -1.85 15.11 -5.38
N VAL A 343 -1.85 14.70 -4.10
CA VAL A 343 -2.96 14.89 -3.16
C VAL A 343 -2.45 15.64 -1.94
N GLU A 344 -3.03 16.80 -1.65
CA GLU A 344 -2.76 17.56 -0.44
C GLU A 344 -3.82 17.23 0.61
N ALA A 345 -3.37 16.99 1.84
CA ALA A 345 -4.18 16.81 3.03
C ALA A 345 -3.85 17.94 4.02
N LYS A 346 -4.78 18.85 4.26
CA LYS A 346 -4.65 19.95 5.23
C LYS A 346 -5.45 19.65 6.48
N LEU A 347 -4.80 19.70 7.64
CA LEU A 347 -5.46 19.42 8.92
C LEU A 347 -6.61 20.38 9.14
N LYS A 348 -7.80 19.84 9.46
CA LYS A 348 -8.98 20.64 9.83
C LYS A 348 -8.74 21.36 11.15
N SER A 349 -9.23 22.59 11.28
CA SER A 349 -9.06 23.39 12.50
C SER A 349 -9.70 22.76 13.76
N SER A 350 -10.68 21.89 13.57
CA SER A 350 -11.36 21.16 14.64
C SER A 350 -10.69 19.85 15.03
N GLN A 351 -9.59 19.48 14.35
CA GLN A 351 -8.91 18.20 14.55
C GLN A 351 -7.47 18.39 15.05
N SER A 352 -6.90 17.34 15.58
CA SER A 352 -5.52 17.32 16.08
C SER A 352 -4.72 16.24 15.36
N HIS A 353 -3.51 16.58 14.96
CA HIS A 353 -2.49 15.67 14.43
C HIS A 353 -1.12 16.35 14.50
N ILE A 354 -0.03 15.58 14.57
CA ILE A 354 1.33 16.16 14.58
C ILE A 354 1.70 16.83 13.26
N TYR A 355 1.05 16.44 12.14
CA TYR A 355 1.24 17.05 10.82
C TYR A 355 0.09 18.00 10.51
N GLY A 356 0.40 19.29 10.31
CA GLY A 356 -0.56 20.31 9.89
C GLY A 356 -0.93 20.21 8.42
N LYS A 357 -0.03 19.68 7.60
CA LYS A 357 -0.22 19.42 6.17
C LYS A 357 0.59 18.22 5.73
N ARG A 358 0.04 17.45 4.79
CA ARG A 358 0.72 16.33 4.14
C ARG A 358 0.49 16.43 2.62
N VAL A 359 1.48 16.05 1.82
CA VAL A 359 1.34 15.93 0.37
C VAL A 359 1.74 14.52 -0.02
N PHE A 360 0.80 13.81 -0.60
CA PHE A 360 0.97 12.43 -1.05
C PHE A 360 1.14 12.39 -2.56
N TYR A 361 2.06 11.54 -3.01
CA TYR A 361 2.33 11.26 -4.41
C TYR A 361 1.96 9.81 -4.69
N LEU A 362 0.88 9.60 -5.45
CA LEU A 362 0.33 8.28 -5.73
C LEU A 362 0.68 7.87 -7.16
N ASP A 363 1.33 6.72 -7.33
CA ASP A 363 1.60 6.15 -8.65
C ASP A 363 0.29 5.87 -9.41
N GLU A 364 0.19 6.34 -10.66
CA GLU A 364 -1.05 6.19 -11.45
C GLU A 364 -1.37 4.73 -11.83
N ASP A 365 -0.34 3.88 -11.92
CA ASP A 365 -0.50 2.50 -12.35
C ASP A 365 -0.87 1.54 -11.21
N SER A 366 -0.60 1.89 -9.94
CA SER A 366 -0.83 1.02 -8.78
C SER A 366 -1.66 1.64 -7.66
N TRP A 367 -1.89 2.95 -7.69
CA TRP A 367 -2.48 3.74 -6.60
C TRP A 367 -1.68 3.69 -5.28
N SER A 368 -0.46 3.22 -5.33
CA SER A 368 0.42 3.22 -4.16
C SER A 368 0.96 4.62 -3.89
N VAL A 369 0.93 5.08 -2.64
CA VAL A 369 1.69 6.26 -2.20
C VAL A 369 3.17 5.94 -2.32
N VAL A 370 3.90 6.62 -3.18
CA VAL A 370 5.34 6.38 -3.43
C VAL A 370 6.24 7.38 -2.73
N ALA A 371 5.68 8.53 -2.37
CA ALA A 371 6.34 9.52 -1.54
C ALA A 371 5.30 10.33 -0.73
N GLU A 372 5.75 10.87 0.39
CA GLU A 372 4.99 11.80 1.22
C GLU A 372 5.89 12.91 1.74
N ASP A 373 5.43 14.15 1.64
CA ASP A 373 6.02 15.33 2.27
C ASP A 373 5.13 15.75 3.45
N ALA A 374 5.62 15.61 4.68
CA ALA A 374 4.87 15.92 5.88
C ALA A 374 5.39 17.21 6.54
N TYR A 375 4.46 18.13 6.78
CA TYR A 375 4.74 19.46 7.32
C TYR A 375 4.25 19.56 8.77
N SER A 376 5.03 20.26 9.59
CA SER A 376 4.63 20.57 10.96
C SER A 376 3.37 21.46 11.00
N THR A 377 2.76 21.62 12.17
CA THR A 377 1.65 22.56 12.37
C THR A 377 2.05 24.03 12.17
N ARG A 378 3.37 24.33 12.15
CA ARG A 378 3.91 25.65 11.81
C ARG A 378 4.15 25.85 10.32
N GLY A 379 3.97 24.81 9.50
CA GLY A 379 4.14 24.85 8.06
C GLY A 379 5.54 24.48 7.55
N ASP A 380 6.48 24.10 8.43
CA ASP A 380 7.81 23.67 8.03
C ASP A 380 7.77 22.25 7.46
N LEU A 381 8.45 21.98 6.36
CA LEU A 381 8.70 20.64 5.88
C LEU A 381 9.57 19.90 6.91
N TRP A 382 8.98 18.90 7.54
CA TRP A 382 9.59 18.22 8.69
C TRP A 382 10.04 16.81 8.34
N ARG A 383 9.15 16.01 7.75
CA ARG A 383 9.44 14.61 7.43
C ARG A 383 9.18 14.29 5.97
N VAL A 384 9.95 13.33 5.47
CA VAL A 384 9.82 12.82 4.10
C VAL A 384 9.73 11.31 4.18
N ALA A 385 8.68 10.73 3.61
CA ALA A 385 8.61 9.29 3.41
C ALA A 385 8.82 8.95 1.94
N LEU A 386 9.58 7.88 1.69
CA LEU A 386 9.81 7.29 0.37
C LEU A 386 9.46 5.81 0.44
N HIS A 387 8.63 5.34 -0.50
CA HIS A 387 8.17 3.96 -0.53
C HIS A 387 8.64 3.29 -1.82
N GLY A 388 9.59 2.37 -1.68
CA GLY A 388 10.15 1.62 -2.80
C GLY A 388 9.21 0.53 -3.29
N LEU A 389 8.58 0.78 -4.44
CA LEU A 389 7.62 -0.13 -5.06
C LEU A 389 8.32 -1.24 -5.83
N VAL A 390 7.79 -2.45 -5.75
CA VAL A 390 8.09 -3.57 -6.63
C VAL A 390 6.80 -4.24 -7.09
N GLN A 391 6.86 -4.95 -8.20
CA GLN A 391 5.84 -5.90 -8.60
C GLN A 391 6.19 -7.27 -8.00
N TYR A 392 5.38 -7.79 -7.08
CA TYR A 392 5.45 -9.18 -6.67
C TYR A 392 4.84 -10.03 -7.77
N TYR A 393 5.65 -10.40 -8.73
CA TYR A 393 5.26 -10.82 -10.07
C TYR A 393 4.55 -12.18 -10.12
N ASP A 394 4.83 -13.08 -9.20
CA ASP A 394 4.13 -14.37 -9.04
C ASP A 394 2.72 -14.21 -8.49
N ALA A 395 2.50 -13.23 -7.60
CA ALA A 395 1.21 -12.90 -7.03
C ALA A 395 0.47 -11.81 -7.81
N GLN A 396 1.14 -11.13 -8.73
CA GLN A 396 0.65 -9.96 -9.47
C GLN A 396 0.16 -8.84 -8.53
N VAL A 397 0.99 -8.50 -7.54
CA VAL A 397 0.70 -7.47 -6.53
C VAL A 397 1.78 -6.40 -6.57
N PRO A 398 1.48 -5.15 -6.96
CA PRO A 398 2.39 -4.02 -6.77
C PRO A 398 2.35 -3.59 -5.31
N TRP A 399 3.47 -3.66 -4.59
CA TRP A 399 3.56 -3.26 -3.20
C TRP A 399 4.98 -2.86 -2.80
N TYR A 400 5.11 -2.31 -1.58
CA TYR A 400 6.39 -1.82 -1.07
C TYR A 400 7.32 -2.96 -0.63
N ARG A 401 8.55 -2.92 -1.07
CA ARG A 401 9.64 -3.69 -0.51
C ARG A 401 10.36 -2.95 0.60
N LEU A 402 10.32 -1.62 0.56
CA LEU A 402 10.99 -0.73 1.49
C LEU A 402 10.14 0.51 1.72
N SER A 403 10.06 0.96 2.96
CA SER A 403 9.56 2.29 3.34
C SER A 403 10.64 2.99 4.15
N ILE A 404 10.95 4.24 3.80
CA ILE A 404 11.95 5.05 4.49
C ILE A 404 11.27 6.32 4.98
N TYR A 405 11.40 6.61 6.27
CA TYR A 405 10.87 7.82 6.89
C TYR A 405 12.03 8.65 7.39
N HIS A 406 12.28 9.80 6.76
CA HIS A 406 13.35 10.71 7.13
C HIS A 406 12.82 11.86 7.99
N ASP A 407 13.50 12.18 9.06
CA ASP A 407 13.30 13.39 9.86
C ASP A 407 14.37 14.42 9.53
N LEU A 408 13.96 15.49 8.82
CA LEU A 408 14.86 16.53 8.30
C LEU A 408 15.43 17.45 9.39
N GLN A 409 14.88 17.43 10.60
CA GLN A 409 15.33 18.23 11.73
C GLN A 409 16.38 17.50 12.56
N SER A 410 16.13 16.22 12.87
CA SER A 410 17.05 15.40 13.67
C SER A 410 18.16 14.73 12.86
N GLY A 411 17.98 14.60 11.54
CA GLY A 411 18.86 13.83 10.67
C GLY A 411 18.80 12.33 10.89
N THR A 412 17.73 11.84 11.56
CA THR A 412 17.45 10.42 11.77
C THR A 412 16.55 9.90 10.65
N TYR A 413 16.54 8.58 10.45
CA TYR A 413 15.55 7.95 9.58
C TYR A 413 15.19 6.55 10.07
N PHE A 414 14.05 6.06 9.58
CA PHE A 414 13.57 4.71 9.84
C PHE A 414 13.38 3.97 8.51
N ALA A 415 14.05 2.84 8.33
CA ALA A 415 13.87 1.96 7.17
C ALA A 415 13.06 0.73 7.59
N ALA A 416 11.99 0.40 6.88
CA ALA A 416 11.11 -0.72 7.21
C ALA A 416 10.75 -1.56 5.98
N GLY A 417 10.42 -2.82 6.21
CA GLY A 417 9.94 -3.72 5.17
C GLY A 417 11.03 -4.57 4.52
N LEU A 418 12.28 -4.45 4.95
CA LEU A 418 13.39 -5.26 4.45
C LEU A 418 13.22 -6.73 4.86
N ASP A 419 13.48 -7.63 3.93
CA ASP A 419 13.32 -9.06 4.10
C ASP A 419 14.59 -9.86 3.78
N ASN A 420 15.72 -9.17 3.75
CA ASN A 420 17.04 -9.76 3.53
C ASN A 420 17.37 -10.79 4.60
N GLY A 421 17.83 -11.96 4.19
CA GLY A 421 18.15 -13.05 5.11
C GLY A 421 16.94 -13.83 5.65
N VAL A 422 15.71 -13.45 5.30
CA VAL A 422 14.49 -14.20 5.66
C VAL A 422 14.26 -15.33 4.64
N ASN A 423 14.04 -16.57 5.12
CA ASN A 423 13.84 -17.72 4.22
C ASN A 423 12.51 -17.65 3.44
N HIS A 424 11.43 -17.22 4.11
CA HIS A 424 10.10 -17.09 3.52
C HIS A 424 9.56 -15.70 3.85
N PRO A 425 10.01 -14.66 3.15
CA PRO A 425 9.75 -13.29 3.55
C PRO A 425 8.28 -12.88 3.40
N ILE A 426 7.62 -13.34 2.33
CA ILE A 426 6.23 -12.98 2.03
C ILE A 426 5.48 -14.11 1.34
N ARG A 427 4.20 -14.28 1.71
CA ARG A 427 3.23 -15.15 1.05
C ARG A 427 1.94 -14.37 0.81
N PHE A 428 1.38 -14.51 -0.39
CA PHE A 428 0.11 -13.90 -0.79
C PHE A 428 -1.01 -14.94 -0.90
N ASN A 429 -2.25 -14.48 -0.99
CA ASN A 429 -3.47 -15.28 -1.16
C ASN A 429 -3.69 -16.33 -0.06
N ILE A 430 -3.11 -16.13 1.12
CA ILE A 430 -3.36 -16.99 2.26
C ILE A 430 -4.81 -16.86 2.75
N GLN A 431 -5.34 -17.94 3.31
CA GLN A 431 -6.66 -17.96 3.94
C GLN A 431 -6.53 -17.70 5.44
N GLY A 432 -7.55 -17.07 6.04
CA GLY A 432 -7.61 -16.80 7.47
C GLY A 432 -8.79 -17.49 8.14
N GLN A 433 -8.62 -17.86 9.40
CA GLN A 433 -9.71 -18.31 10.27
C GLN A 433 -10.08 -17.16 11.21
N LEU A 434 -11.33 -16.75 11.23
CA LEU A 434 -11.80 -15.61 12.04
C LEU A 434 -11.45 -15.79 13.53
N ALA A 435 -11.40 -17.02 14.02
CA ALA A 435 -11.02 -17.35 15.40
C ALA A 435 -9.58 -16.95 15.76
N ASP A 436 -8.67 -16.87 14.77
CA ASP A 436 -7.28 -16.47 14.98
C ASP A 436 -7.12 -14.94 15.10
N PHE A 437 -8.12 -14.19 14.67
CA PHE A 437 -8.11 -12.73 14.62
C PHE A 437 -9.09 -12.11 15.64
N GLN A 438 -9.20 -12.72 16.81
CA GLN A 438 -9.98 -12.21 17.93
C GLN A 438 -9.06 -11.69 19.04
N PRO A 439 -9.50 -10.72 19.89
CA PRO A 439 -8.67 -10.21 20.97
C PRO A 439 -8.10 -11.29 21.89
N ASP A 440 -8.85 -12.37 22.13
CA ASP A 440 -8.38 -13.50 22.94
C ASP A 440 -7.25 -14.31 22.27
N ALA A 441 -7.13 -14.24 20.93
CA ALA A 441 -6.06 -14.90 20.18
C ALA A 441 -4.70 -14.21 20.37
N LEU A 442 -4.68 -12.89 20.64
CA LEU A 442 -3.45 -12.13 20.89
C LEU A 442 -2.63 -12.73 22.03
N ARG A 443 -3.29 -13.14 23.09
CA ARG A 443 -2.60 -13.74 24.25
C ARG A 443 -1.91 -15.04 23.87
N ARG A 444 -2.50 -15.85 23.00
CA ARG A 444 -1.90 -17.11 22.52
C ARG A 444 -0.71 -16.86 21.60
N ALA A 445 -0.77 -15.82 20.79
CA ALA A 445 0.32 -15.43 19.90
C ALA A 445 1.54 -14.90 20.68
N GLY A 446 1.33 -14.04 21.68
CA GLY A 446 2.43 -13.45 22.46
C GLY A 446 3.07 -14.36 23.52
N THR A 447 2.59 -15.60 23.68
CA THR A 447 3.15 -16.59 24.62
C THR A 447 3.92 -17.72 23.94
N ARG A 448 4.03 -17.72 22.63
CA ARG A 448 4.87 -18.64 21.84
C ARG A 448 6.24 -18.03 21.62
#